data_9a498d59eaf2625dd2b882c789a9cfe5
#
_entry.id   9a498d59eaf2625dd2b882c789a9cfe5
#
_cell.length_a   1.000
_cell.length_b   1.000
_cell.length_c   1.000
_cell.angle_alpha   90.00
_cell.angle_beta   90.00
_cell.angle_gamma   90.00
#
_symmetry.space_group_name_H-M   'P 1'
#
loop_
_entity.id
_entity.type
_entity.pdbx_description
1 polymer ?
#
loop_
_entity_poly.entity_id
_entity_poly.type
_entity_poly.pdbx_seq_one_letter_code
_entity_poly.pdbx_strand_id
1 'polypeptide(L)'
;MAILYAMCVPHPPLIIPEIGQGEEKTISNTIQSYESIMKYVSTLPIETVIVISPHAIAYSDYIHISSGKHGSGDFSQFHAGNVRIEVDYDTELVKKITQSAKKHQIFAGTLGKDDDLDHGTMIPLYFLNKHLKDYKVVRIGISGLSPLTHYRFGQCIKEAVGDKNVLLIASGDLSHCLKEDGPYGYKEEGPLFDHDIITAWKNSDFMRFLTFDPIFTEAAAECGLRSFQIMAGALDQKKIKPHYYSYEGPFGVGYGICGFEICGEDLTRDIGNQYEKKMQEEVKKIKEHEDDYVR
;
A
#
# COMPACT_ATOMS: atom_id res chain seq x y z
N MET A 1 -10.24 -15.22 12.31
CA MET A 1 -10.06 -14.60 10.96
C MET A 1 -9.29 -13.34 11.20
N ALA A 2 -8.21 -13.11 10.54
CA ALA A 2 -7.26 -12.09 10.89
C ALA A 2 -7.44 -10.80 10.07
N ILE A 3 -7.05 -10.78 8.80
CA ILE A 3 -7.31 -9.65 7.90
C ILE A 3 -8.69 -9.86 7.27
N LEU A 4 -9.64 -8.96 7.55
CA LEU A 4 -11.01 -9.08 7.05
C LEU A 4 -11.15 -8.53 5.63
N TYR A 5 -10.41 -7.46 5.34
CA TYR A 5 -10.42 -6.78 4.06
C TYR A 5 -9.10 -6.05 3.85
N ALA A 6 -8.66 -5.94 2.62
CA ALA A 6 -7.53 -5.11 2.23
C ALA A 6 -7.91 -4.20 1.06
N MET A 7 -7.23 -3.07 0.92
CA MET A 7 -7.49 -2.15 -0.17
C MET A 7 -6.24 -1.37 -0.60
N CYS A 8 -6.17 -1.06 -1.89
CA CYS A 8 -5.28 -0.07 -2.48
C CYS A 8 -6.08 1.20 -2.75
N VAL A 9 -5.60 2.33 -2.25
CA VAL A 9 -6.29 3.63 -2.37
C VAL A 9 -5.31 4.76 -2.61
N PRO A 10 -5.65 5.77 -3.42
CA PRO A 10 -4.82 6.94 -3.68
C PRO A 10 -4.90 7.94 -2.53
N HIS A 11 -4.00 8.93 -2.51
CA HIS A 11 -3.97 9.94 -1.46
C HIS A 11 -3.74 11.37 -1.96
N PRO A 12 -4.42 11.85 -3.03
CA PRO A 12 -4.24 13.22 -3.47
C PRO A 12 -4.80 14.20 -2.45
N PRO A 13 -4.01 15.18 -1.95
CA PRO A 13 -4.50 16.12 -0.95
C PRO A 13 -5.74 16.90 -1.42
N LEU A 14 -5.82 17.22 -2.71
CA LEU A 14 -6.95 17.95 -3.29
C LEU A 14 -8.32 17.23 -3.16
N ILE A 15 -8.33 15.92 -2.82
CA ILE A 15 -9.59 15.18 -2.58
C ILE A 15 -10.36 15.70 -1.34
N ILE A 16 -9.65 16.39 -0.43
CA ILE A 16 -10.22 17.06 0.73
C ILE A 16 -10.84 18.39 0.28
N PRO A 17 -12.14 18.66 0.49
CA PRO A 17 -12.81 19.86 -0.02
C PRO A 17 -12.16 21.17 0.40
N GLU A 18 -11.60 21.25 1.62
CA GLU A 18 -10.89 22.41 2.14
C GLU A 18 -9.59 22.70 1.38
N ILE A 19 -9.02 21.71 0.71
CA ILE A 19 -7.80 21.84 -0.12
C ILE A 19 -8.19 22.02 -1.58
N GLY A 20 -9.09 21.18 -2.09
CA GLY A 20 -9.51 21.17 -3.50
C GLY A 20 -10.33 22.40 -3.90
N GLN A 21 -11.06 23.02 -2.95
CA GLN A 21 -11.86 24.24 -3.18
C GLN A 21 -12.74 24.21 -4.43
N GLY A 22 -13.24 23.02 -4.77
CA GLY A 22 -14.06 22.73 -5.93
C GLY A 22 -13.37 21.90 -7.01
N GLU A 23 -12.04 21.84 -7.06
CA GLU A 23 -11.28 21.00 -8.01
C GLU A 23 -11.44 19.51 -7.71
N GLU A 24 -11.71 19.14 -6.45
CA GLU A 24 -11.96 17.76 -6.04
C GLU A 24 -13.11 17.11 -6.83
N LYS A 25 -14.03 17.92 -7.35
CA LYS A 25 -15.14 17.43 -8.19
C LYS A 25 -14.68 16.78 -9.49
N THR A 26 -13.50 17.13 -9.97
CA THR A 26 -12.91 16.53 -11.17
C THR A 26 -12.53 15.06 -10.95
N ILE A 27 -12.35 14.63 -9.70
CA ILE A 27 -12.10 13.23 -9.32
C ILE A 27 -13.30 12.65 -8.55
N SER A 28 -14.50 12.97 -8.99
CA SER A 28 -15.75 12.55 -8.33
C SER A 28 -15.94 11.04 -8.27
N ASN A 29 -15.45 10.28 -9.27
CA ASN A 29 -15.52 8.81 -9.24
C ASN A 29 -14.60 8.25 -8.14
N THR A 30 -13.42 8.83 -7.95
CA THR A 30 -12.50 8.46 -6.85
C THR A 30 -13.15 8.74 -5.49
N ILE A 31 -13.78 9.91 -5.32
CA ILE A 31 -14.50 10.26 -4.08
C ILE A 31 -15.64 9.27 -3.80
N GLN A 32 -16.47 8.98 -4.81
CA GLN A 32 -17.59 8.05 -4.67
C GLN A 32 -17.11 6.62 -4.36
N SER A 33 -15.98 6.22 -4.93
CA SER A 33 -15.36 4.93 -4.67
C SER A 33 -14.83 4.83 -3.24
N TYR A 34 -14.19 5.90 -2.74
CA TYR A 34 -13.80 5.99 -1.34
C TYR A 34 -15.00 5.87 -0.40
N GLU A 35 -16.06 6.65 -0.63
CA GLU A 35 -17.28 6.58 0.20
C GLU A 35 -17.89 5.17 0.17
N SER A 36 -17.93 4.55 -1.00
CA SER A 36 -18.51 3.22 -1.17
C SER A 36 -17.71 2.14 -0.43
N ILE A 37 -16.38 2.11 -0.60
CA ILE A 37 -15.52 1.11 0.05
C ILE A 37 -15.47 1.32 1.57
N MET A 38 -15.38 2.57 2.04
CA MET A 38 -15.33 2.86 3.48
C MET A 38 -16.66 2.56 4.17
N LYS A 39 -17.78 2.83 3.51
CA LYS A 39 -19.11 2.42 3.98
C LYS A 39 -19.22 0.89 4.07
N TYR A 40 -18.70 0.15 3.09
CA TYR A 40 -18.70 -1.31 3.15
C TYR A 40 -17.87 -1.83 4.32
N VAL A 41 -16.60 -1.42 4.44
CA VAL A 41 -15.72 -1.95 5.49
C VAL A 41 -16.17 -1.54 6.90
N SER A 42 -16.86 -0.42 7.07
CA SER A 42 -17.43 -0.03 8.36
C SER A 42 -18.54 -0.99 8.87
N THR A 43 -19.06 -1.87 8.02
CA THR A 43 -19.99 -2.94 8.43
C THR A 43 -19.27 -4.17 9.00
N LEU A 44 -17.94 -4.25 8.83
CA LEU A 44 -17.12 -5.33 9.36
C LEU A 44 -16.69 -5.01 10.80
N PRO A 45 -16.46 -6.02 11.64
CA PRO A 45 -16.08 -5.83 13.04
C PRO A 45 -14.57 -5.46 13.16
N ILE A 46 -14.17 -4.35 12.56
CA ILE A 46 -12.78 -3.88 12.54
C ILE A 46 -12.35 -3.40 13.93
N GLU A 47 -11.26 -3.92 14.45
CA GLU A 47 -10.63 -3.51 15.70
C GLU A 47 -9.38 -2.67 15.47
N THR A 48 -8.63 -2.97 14.38
CA THR A 48 -7.40 -2.26 14.04
C THR A 48 -7.31 -2.02 12.53
N VAL A 49 -6.86 -0.84 12.19
CA VAL A 49 -6.58 -0.42 10.80
C VAL A 49 -5.06 -0.34 10.62
N ILE A 50 -4.50 -1.14 9.74
CA ILE A 50 -3.09 -1.02 9.34
C ILE A 50 -3.05 -0.13 8.10
N VAL A 51 -2.34 1.00 8.18
CA VAL A 51 -2.11 1.90 7.04
C VAL A 51 -0.64 1.85 6.65
N ILE A 52 -0.40 1.49 5.39
CA ILE A 52 0.94 1.52 4.78
C ILE A 52 0.98 2.78 3.93
N SER A 53 1.91 3.70 4.24
CA SER A 53 2.03 4.98 3.53
C SER A 53 3.44 5.21 3.01
N PRO A 54 3.60 5.60 1.72
CA PRO A 54 4.90 5.96 1.17
C PRO A 54 5.42 7.32 1.67
N HIS A 55 4.58 8.09 2.36
CA HIS A 55 4.93 9.42 2.90
C HIS A 55 5.19 9.41 4.42
N ALA A 56 5.04 8.27 5.09
CA ALA A 56 5.58 8.05 6.43
C ALA A 56 7.11 8.01 6.37
N ILE A 57 7.77 8.07 7.53
CA ILE A 57 9.24 8.02 7.57
C ILE A 57 9.76 6.81 6.78
N ALA A 58 10.61 7.09 5.78
CA ALA A 58 11.24 6.09 4.93
C ALA A 58 12.75 6.08 5.16
N TYR A 59 13.30 4.89 5.39
CA TYR A 59 14.74 4.62 5.45
C TYR A 59 15.17 3.78 4.25
N SER A 60 16.45 3.84 3.90
CA SER A 60 16.98 3.04 2.79
C SER A 60 16.95 1.53 3.07
N ASP A 61 17.14 1.13 4.33
CA ASP A 61 17.42 -0.23 4.75
C ASP A 61 16.53 -0.73 5.92
N TYR A 62 15.47 0.03 6.27
CA TYR A 62 14.61 -0.28 7.41
C TYR A 62 13.17 0.13 7.16
N ILE A 63 12.21 -0.75 7.45
CA ILE A 63 10.77 -0.46 7.38
C ILE A 63 10.33 0.06 8.75
N HIS A 64 9.95 1.35 8.80
CA HIS A 64 9.55 1.99 10.05
C HIS A 64 8.08 1.71 10.37
N ILE A 65 7.81 1.42 11.62
CA ILE A 65 6.47 1.32 12.20
C ILE A 65 6.36 2.41 13.27
N SER A 66 5.37 3.28 13.18
CA SER A 66 5.20 4.36 14.15
C SER A 66 5.04 3.82 15.57
N SER A 67 5.76 4.45 16.50
CA SER A 67 5.78 4.09 17.90
C SER A 67 4.83 4.96 18.74
N GLY A 68 4.84 4.76 20.04
CA GLY A 68 4.02 5.55 20.95
C GLY A 68 2.59 5.05 21.09
N LYS A 69 1.73 5.88 21.71
CA LYS A 69 0.33 5.53 21.98
C LYS A 69 -0.64 6.28 21.09
N HIS A 70 -0.24 7.48 20.64
CA HIS A 70 -1.09 8.41 19.89
C HIS A 70 -0.29 9.00 18.74
N GLY A 71 -0.97 9.28 17.66
CA GLY A 71 -0.46 10.02 16.52
C GLY A 71 -1.45 11.09 16.10
N SER A 72 -0.97 12.17 15.55
CA SER A 72 -1.81 13.25 15.02
C SER A 72 -1.15 13.91 13.83
N GLY A 73 -1.97 14.53 12.98
CA GLY A 73 -1.52 15.35 11.87
C GLY A 73 -2.63 16.25 11.38
N ASP A 74 -2.27 17.21 10.58
CA ASP A 74 -3.22 18.10 9.91
C ASP A 74 -2.73 18.42 8.48
N PHE A 75 -3.57 19.13 7.74
CA PHE A 75 -3.26 19.51 6.36
C PHE A 75 -2.73 20.95 6.23
N SER A 76 -2.04 21.47 7.25
CA SER A 76 -1.46 22.84 7.23
C SER A 76 -0.51 23.05 6.05
N GLN A 77 0.27 22.05 5.67
CA GLN A 77 1.15 22.12 4.49
C GLN A 77 0.38 22.31 3.16
N PHE A 78 -0.93 22.04 3.17
CA PHE A 78 -1.86 22.24 2.04
C PHE A 78 -2.88 23.35 2.34
N HIS A 79 -2.58 24.26 3.30
CA HIS A 79 -3.40 25.41 3.71
C HIS A 79 -4.78 25.03 4.32
N ALA A 80 -4.94 23.82 4.85
CA ALA A 80 -6.17 23.31 5.48
C ALA A 80 -5.91 22.76 6.89
N GLY A 81 -5.19 23.51 7.74
CA GLY A 81 -4.80 23.08 9.08
C GLY A 81 -5.97 22.86 10.07
N ASN A 82 -7.18 23.28 9.70
CA ASN A 82 -8.42 22.96 10.42
C ASN A 82 -8.89 21.50 10.22
N VAL A 83 -8.42 20.82 9.18
CA VAL A 83 -8.68 19.39 8.98
C VAL A 83 -7.58 18.62 9.68
N ARG A 84 -7.94 17.95 10.78
CA ARG A 84 -7.02 17.23 11.67
C ARG A 84 -7.45 15.79 11.84
N ILE A 85 -6.48 14.89 11.86
CA ILE A 85 -6.67 13.47 12.16
C ILE A 85 -5.86 13.13 13.42
N GLU A 86 -6.48 12.43 14.34
CA GLU A 86 -5.86 11.89 15.55
C GLU A 86 -6.16 10.39 15.62
N VAL A 87 -5.21 9.61 16.09
CA VAL A 87 -5.33 8.15 16.17
C VAL A 87 -4.71 7.62 17.48
N ASP A 88 -5.27 6.53 17.95
CA ASP A 88 -4.65 5.69 18.98
C ASP A 88 -3.94 4.52 18.31
N TYR A 89 -2.64 4.35 18.60
CA TYR A 89 -1.89 3.23 18.03
C TYR A 89 -2.19 1.91 18.75
N ASP A 90 -2.25 0.82 17.98
CA ASP A 90 -2.28 -0.55 18.50
C ASP A 90 -0.87 -1.00 18.88
N THR A 91 -0.40 -0.55 20.03
CA THR A 91 0.97 -0.81 20.53
C THR A 91 1.26 -2.30 20.71
N GLU A 92 0.23 -3.11 20.98
CA GLU A 92 0.38 -4.57 21.10
C GLU A 92 0.64 -5.20 19.73
N LEU A 93 -0.15 -4.82 18.71
CA LEU A 93 0.05 -5.32 17.36
C LEU A 93 1.38 -4.84 16.77
N VAL A 94 1.76 -3.57 16.99
CA VAL A 94 3.09 -3.04 16.62
C VAL A 94 4.21 -3.90 17.18
N LYS A 95 4.13 -4.26 18.48
CA LYS A 95 5.11 -5.13 19.11
C LYS A 95 5.16 -6.52 18.48
N LYS A 96 4.01 -7.12 18.19
CA LYS A 96 3.92 -8.45 17.55
C LYS A 96 4.52 -8.42 16.12
N ILE A 97 4.21 -7.41 15.33
CA ILE A 97 4.78 -7.23 13.98
C ILE A 97 6.31 -7.09 14.05
N THR A 98 6.81 -6.25 14.97
CA THR A 98 8.26 -6.06 15.17
C THR A 98 8.95 -7.37 15.59
N GLN A 99 8.33 -8.16 16.45
CA GLN A 99 8.85 -9.47 16.87
C GLN A 99 8.87 -10.47 15.73
N SER A 100 7.80 -10.52 14.91
CA SER A 100 7.75 -11.39 13.73
C SER A 100 8.81 -10.98 12.70
N ALA A 101 8.95 -9.68 12.40
CA ALA A 101 10.00 -9.18 11.51
C ALA A 101 11.40 -9.59 11.99
N LYS A 102 11.70 -9.43 13.29
CA LYS A 102 12.97 -9.85 13.88
C LYS A 102 13.20 -11.35 13.74
N LYS A 103 12.18 -12.17 13.99
CA LYS A 103 12.23 -13.64 13.84
C LYS A 103 12.59 -14.04 12.41
N HIS A 104 12.08 -13.34 11.43
CA HIS A 104 12.32 -13.57 10.00
C HIS A 104 13.50 -12.76 9.43
N GLN A 105 14.31 -12.12 10.29
CA GLN A 105 15.50 -11.34 9.92
C GLN A 105 15.21 -10.19 8.95
N ILE A 106 14.02 -9.59 9.06
CA ILE A 106 13.64 -8.40 8.29
C ILE A 106 13.89 -7.17 9.16
N PHE A 107 14.62 -6.20 8.60
CA PHE A 107 14.90 -4.92 9.27
C PHE A 107 13.64 -4.05 9.27
N ALA A 108 12.79 -4.24 10.29
CA ALA A 108 11.57 -3.47 10.49
C ALA A 108 11.22 -3.35 11.97
N GLY A 109 10.55 -2.27 12.33
CA GLY A 109 10.08 -2.02 13.70
C GLY A 109 10.01 -0.52 14.04
N THR A 110 10.19 -0.20 15.31
CA THR A 110 9.95 1.13 15.87
C THR A 110 11.23 1.95 16.13
N LEU A 111 12.36 1.58 15.53
CA LEU A 111 13.59 2.36 15.66
C LEU A 111 13.53 3.59 14.76
N GLY A 112 14.06 4.71 15.28
CA GLY A 112 14.09 5.97 14.56
C GLY A 112 13.23 7.04 15.23
N LYS A 113 12.89 8.07 14.49
CA LYS A 113 12.00 9.15 14.95
C LYS A 113 10.58 8.87 14.50
N ASP A 114 9.61 9.23 15.33
CA ASP A 114 8.24 9.38 14.88
C ASP A 114 8.04 10.81 14.36
N ASP A 115 7.12 10.96 13.44
CA ASP A 115 6.67 12.21 12.85
C ASP A 115 5.15 12.31 12.95
N ASP A 116 4.62 13.49 12.64
CA ASP A 116 3.19 13.71 12.50
C ASP A 116 2.62 12.80 11.38
N LEU A 117 1.31 12.55 11.43
CA LEU A 117 0.65 11.76 10.39
C LEU A 117 0.78 12.47 9.03
N ASP A 118 1.29 11.75 8.04
CA ASP A 118 1.38 12.21 6.66
C ASP A 118 0.03 12.13 5.93
N HIS A 119 -0.08 12.81 4.79
CA HIS A 119 -1.30 12.84 4.01
C HIS A 119 -1.69 11.46 3.43
N GLY A 120 -0.70 10.60 3.10
CA GLY A 120 -0.96 9.24 2.65
C GLY A 120 -1.60 8.35 3.74
N THR A 121 -1.35 8.66 5.02
CA THR A 121 -2.05 8.07 6.16
C THR A 121 -3.39 8.77 6.42
N MET A 122 -3.40 10.11 6.43
CA MET A 122 -4.57 10.87 6.85
C MET A 122 -5.73 10.81 5.86
N ILE A 123 -5.50 10.79 4.56
CA ILE A 123 -6.58 10.80 3.56
C ILE A 123 -7.46 9.55 3.64
N PRO A 124 -6.92 8.32 3.65
CA PRO A 124 -7.76 7.14 3.86
C PRO A 124 -8.54 7.18 5.18
N LEU A 125 -7.89 7.65 6.27
CA LEU A 125 -8.53 7.77 7.57
C LEU A 125 -9.61 8.88 7.61
N TYR A 126 -9.44 9.96 6.85
CA TYR A 126 -10.47 11.00 6.70
C TYR A 126 -11.78 10.42 6.17
N PHE A 127 -11.70 9.58 5.13
CA PHE A 127 -12.88 8.91 4.58
C PHE A 127 -13.43 7.85 5.53
N LEU A 128 -12.57 7.03 6.14
CA LEU A 128 -13.00 6.00 7.09
C LEU A 128 -13.68 6.60 8.30
N ASN A 129 -13.19 7.71 8.85
CA ASN A 129 -13.73 8.40 10.01
C ASN A 129 -15.15 8.96 9.82
N LYS A 130 -15.66 9.01 8.59
CA LYS A 130 -17.08 9.33 8.34
C LYS A 130 -18.03 8.19 8.71
N HIS A 131 -17.51 6.95 8.76
CA HIS A 131 -18.30 5.73 8.88
C HIS A 131 -17.91 4.85 10.09
N LEU A 132 -16.66 4.89 10.55
CA LEU A 132 -16.13 4.09 11.65
C LEU A 132 -15.35 4.98 12.62
N LYS A 133 -15.52 4.79 13.94
CA LYS A 133 -14.87 5.62 14.98
C LYS A 133 -13.99 4.84 15.93
N ASP A 134 -14.43 3.66 16.35
CA ASP A 134 -13.78 2.91 17.41
C ASP A 134 -12.81 1.88 16.82
N TYR A 135 -11.60 2.30 16.52
CA TYR A 135 -10.51 1.43 16.05
C TYR A 135 -9.15 1.98 16.45
N LYS A 136 -8.15 1.11 16.47
CA LYS A 136 -6.75 1.49 16.64
C LYS A 136 -6.02 1.47 15.31
N VAL A 137 -4.87 2.12 15.26
CA VAL A 137 -4.06 2.22 14.03
C VAL A 137 -2.69 1.58 14.21
N VAL A 138 -2.19 0.93 13.18
CA VAL A 138 -0.78 0.65 12.96
C VAL A 138 -0.35 1.39 11.70
N ARG A 139 0.55 2.35 11.83
CA ARG A 139 1.10 3.12 10.70
C ARG A 139 2.46 2.56 10.31
N ILE A 140 2.64 2.27 9.03
CA ILE A 140 3.84 1.64 8.48
C ILE A 140 4.34 2.48 7.31
N GLY A 141 5.65 2.77 7.32
CA GLY A 141 6.35 3.37 6.19
C GLY A 141 6.82 2.34 5.18
N ILE A 142 7.35 2.82 4.07
CA ILE A 142 8.08 2.01 3.09
C ILE A 142 9.59 2.20 3.27
N SER A 143 10.40 1.50 2.46
CA SER A 143 11.87 1.62 2.52
C SER A 143 12.52 1.47 1.15
N GLY A 144 13.86 1.63 1.10
CA GLY A 144 14.66 1.31 -0.07
C GLY A 144 14.97 -0.18 -0.26
N LEU A 145 14.44 -1.05 0.59
CA LEU A 145 14.64 -2.50 0.49
C LEU A 145 13.99 -3.10 -0.77
N SER A 146 14.33 -4.34 -1.09
CA SER A 146 13.83 -5.02 -2.29
C SER A 146 12.31 -5.26 -2.27
N PRO A 147 11.67 -5.41 -3.45
CA PRO A 147 10.26 -5.82 -3.56
C PRO A 147 9.92 -7.07 -2.75
N LEU A 148 10.78 -8.09 -2.82
CA LEU A 148 10.59 -9.32 -2.06
C LEU A 148 10.67 -9.08 -0.55
N THR A 149 11.53 -8.18 -0.08
CA THR A 149 11.63 -7.84 1.34
C THR A 149 10.35 -7.18 1.84
N HIS A 150 9.76 -6.25 1.08
CA HIS A 150 8.46 -5.66 1.40
C HIS A 150 7.36 -6.73 1.46
N TYR A 151 7.34 -7.64 0.48
CA TYR A 151 6.41 -8.77 0.48
C TYR A 151 6.60 -9.66 1.73
N ARG A 152 7.85 -10.06 2.05
CA ARG A 152 8.16 -10.88 3.23
C ARG A 152 7.78 -10.17 4.54
N PHE A 153 7.94 -8.85 4.60
CA PHE A 153 7.43 -8.08 5.73
C PHE A 153 5.89 -8.13 5.83
N GLY A 154 5.18 -8.12 4.70
CA GLY A 154 3.75 -8.38 4.68
C GLY A 154 3.37 -9.74 5.30
N GLN A 155 4.16 -10.79 5.03
CA GLN A 155 3.97 -12.10 5.67
C GLN A 155 4.17 -12.04 7.20
N CYS A 156 5.09 -11.18 7.69
CA CYS A 156 5.24 -10.93 9.12
C CYS A 156 4.00 -10.27 9.73
N ILE A 157 3.36 -9.34 9.00
CA ILE A 157 2.09 -8.74 9.41
C ILE A 157 1.02 -9.83 9.52
N LYS A 158 0.87 -10.68 8.50
CA LYS A 158 -0.08 -11.82 8.51
C LYS A 158 0.10 -12.72 9.74
N GLU A 159 1.35 -13.06 10.07
CA GLU A 159 1.67 -13.87 11.25
C GLU A 159 1.28 -13.15 12.56
N ALA A 160 1.60 -11.86 12.66
CA ALA A 160 1.41 -11.07 13.88
C ALA A 160 -0.05 -10.75 14.19
N VAL A 161 -0.90 -10.58 13.17
CA VAL A 161 -2.32 -10.22 13.34
C VAL A 161 -3.08 -11.28 14.13
N GLY A 162 -2.77 -12.58 13.95
CA GLY A 162 -3.45 -13.67 14.68
C GLY A 162 -4.95 -13.67 14.43
N ASP A 163 -5.76 -13.60 15.50
CA ASP A 163 -7.22 -13.60 15.43
C ASP A 163 -7.85 -12.20 15.46
N LYS A 164 -7.04 -11.14 15.52
CA LYS A 164 -7.52 -9.75 15.55
C LYS A 164 -8.19 -9.37 14.23
N ASN A 165 -9.30 -8.67 14.29
CA ASN A 165 -10.03 -8.20 13.13
C ASN A 165 -9.38 -6.94 12.54
N VAL A 166 -8.69 -7.08 11.41
CA VAL A 166 -7.88 -6.02 10.80
C VAL A 166 -8.41 -5.61 9.43
N LEU A 167 -8.46 -4.30 9.21
CA LEU A 167 -8.50 -3.69 7.89
C LEU A 167 -7.08 -3.30 7.47
N LEU A 168 -6.65 -3.66 6.27
CA LEU A 168 -5.35 -3.31 5.72
C LEU A 168 -5.51 -2.31 4.57
N ILE A 169 -4.89 -1.14 4.70
CA ILE A 169 -4.92 -0.07 3.70
C ILE A 169 -3.51 0.12 3.15
N ALA A 170 -3.31 -0.19 1.88
CA ALA A 170 -2.13 0.14 1.12
C ALA A 170 -2.37 1.48 0.40
N SER A 171 -1.86 2.55 0.98
CA SER A 171 -1.99 3.89 0.44
C SER A 171 -0.91 4.14 -0.61
N GLY A 172 -1.31 4.67 -1.79
CA GLY A 172 -0.37 4.96 -2.87
C GLY A 172 -1.08 5.42 -4.13
N ASP A 173 -0.58 6.51 -4.70
CA ASP A 173 -0.96 6.92 -6.04
C ASP A 173 -0.26 6.03 -7.07
N LEU A 174 -0.86 5.88 -8.25
CA LEU A 174 -0.24 5.19 -9.37
C LEU A 174 0.78 6.13 -10.06
N SER A 175 0.92 6.10 -11.39
CA SER A 175 1.87 6.97 -12.07
C SER A 175 1.59 8.45 -11.85
N HIS A 176 2.66 9.25 -11.75
CA HIS A 176 2.59 10.71 -11.76
C HIS A 176 2.95 11.30 -13.13
N CYS A 177 3.14 10.47 -14.17
CA CYS A 177 3.62 10.86 -15.49
C CYS A 177 2.56 10.65 -16.60
N LEU A 178 1.29 11.03 -16.34
CA LEU A 178 0.19 10.77 -17.28
C LEU A 178 -0.11 11.92 -18.24
N LYS A 179 0.43 13.13 -18.01
CA LYS A 179 0.10 14.33 -18.81
C LYS A 179 1.30 15.26 -18.94
N GLU A 180 1.48 15.89 -20.10
CA GLU A 180 2.55 16.86 -20.36
C GLU A 180 2.51 18.06 -19.40
N ASP A 181 1.32 18.53 -19.07
CA ASP A 181 1.05 19.61 -18.12
C ASP A 181 0.86 19.13 -16.67
N GLY A 182 1.13 17.85 -16.41
CA GLY A 182 1.09 17.25 -15.08
C GLY A 182 2.35 17.56 -14.24
N PRO A 183 2.36 17.15 -12.96
CA PRO A 183 3.43 17.51 -12.01
C PRO A 183 4.81 16.96 -12.40
N TYR A 184 4.87 15.85 -13.15
CA TYR A 184 6.11 15.19 -13.58
C TYR A 184 6.22 15.06 -15.10
N GLY A 185 5.30 15.72 -15.87
CA GLY A 185 5.23 15.58 -17.32
C GLY A 185 4.64 14.25 -17.76
N TYR A 186 4.77 13.96 -19.06
CA TYR A 186 4.30 12.69 -19.64
C TYR A 186 5.47 11.75 -19.91
N LYS A 187 5.27 10.47 -19.57
CA LYS A 187 6.16 9.38 -19.99
C LYS A 187 5.30 8.18 -20.41
N GLU A 188 5.74 7.44 -21.40
CA GLU A 188 5.01 6.27 -21.90
C GLU A 188 4.85 5.18 -20.83
N GLU A 189 5.81 5.07 -19.92
CA GLU A 189 5.77 4.14 -18.79
C GLU A 189 4.61 4.44 -17.83
N GLY A 190 4.17 5.70 -17.74
CA GLY A 190 3.09 6.11 -16.84
C GLY A 190 1.78 5.35 -17.10
N PRO A 191 1.10 5.55 -18.22
CA PRO A 191 -0.16 4.84 -18.51
C PRO A 191 0.02 3.32 -18.65
N LEU A 192 1.21 2.83 -19.04
CA LEU A 192 1.50 1.40 -19.08
C LEU A 192 1.57 0.80 -17.68
N PHE A 193 2.24 1.47 -16.74
CA PHE A 193 2.28 1.06 -15.34
C PHE A 193 0.88 1.00 -14.72
N ASP A 194 0.08 2.05 -14.92
CA ASP A 194 -1.28 2.12 -14.38
C ASP A 194 -2.16 0.99 -14.93
N HIS A 195 -2.06 0.73 -16.24
CA HIS A 195 -2.76 -0.38 -16.88
C HIS A 195 -2.38 -1.74 -16.28
N ASP A 196 -1.08 -1.97 -16.08
CA ASP A 196 -0.54 -3.22 -15.53
C ASP A 196 -1.00 -3.43 -14.07
N ILE A 197 -0.95 -2.38 -13.24
CA ILE A 197 -1.42 -2.45 -11.86
C ILE A 197 -2.91 -2.75 -11.79
N ILE A 198 -3.73 -2.06 -12.59
CA ILE A 198 -5.18 -2.27 -12.63
C ILE A 198 -5.51 -3.70 -13.10
N THR A 199 -4.77 -4.20 -14.08
CA THR A 199 -4.92 -5.57 -14.58
C THR A 199 -4.53 -6.59 -13.50
N ALA A 200 -3.43 -6.37 -12.80
CA ALA A 200 -2.99 -7.20 -11.69
C ALA A 200 -4.02 -7.20 -10.54
N TRP A 201 -4.59 -6.04 -10.19
CA TRP A 201 -5.65 -5.95 -9.18
C TRP A 201 -6.89 -6.78 -9.57
N LYS A 202 -7.40 -6.60 -10.79
CA LYS A 202 -8.61 -7.30 -11.29
C LYS A 202 -8.45 -8.81 -11.32
N ASN A 203 -7.22 -9.29 -11.56
CA ASN A 203 -6.90 -10.71 -11.62
C ASN A 203 -6.31 -11.26 -10.30
N SER A 204 -6.14 -10.41 -9.28
CA SER A 204 -5.42 -10.77 -8.06
C SER A 204 -4.02 -11.32 -8.32
N ASP A 205 -3.36 -10.83 -9.37
CA ASP A 205 -1.99 -11.23 -9.76
C ASP A 205 -0.96 -10.42 -8.98
N PHE A 206 -0.70 -10.84 -7.75
CA PHE A 206 0.29 -10.18 -6.89
C PHE A 206 1.74 -10.52 -7.24
N MET A 207 1.97 -11.54 -8.08
CA MET A 207 3.30 -11.80 -8.65
C MET A 207 3.78 -10.61 -9.47
N ARG A 208 2.87 -9.95 -10.19
CA ARG A 208 3.20 -8.77 -10.99
C ARG A 208 3.86 -7.67 -10.15
N PHE A 209 3.43 -7.44 -8.91
CA PHE A 209 4.02 -6.43 -8.00
C PHE A 209 5.50 -6.68 -7.70
N LEU A 210 5.96 -7.94 -7.76
CA LEU A 210 7.35 -8.31 -7.50
C LEU A 210 8.22 -8.32 -8.77
N THR A 211 7.59 -8.32 -9.96
CA THR A 211 8.27 -8.52 -11.25
C THR A 211 8.36 -7.26 -12.12
N PHE A 212 8.00 -6.11 -11.61
CA PHE A 212 8.24 -4.85 -12.32
C PHE A 212 9.74 -4.55 -12.41
N ASP A 213 10.16 -4.07 -13.57
CA ASP A 213 11.51 -3.52 -13.74
C ASP A 213 11.63 -2.22 -12.93
N PRO A 214 12.66 -2.07 -12.09
CA PRO A 214 12.85 -0.85 -11.31
C PRO A 214 13.01 0.43 -12.16
N ILE A 215 13.66 0.35 -13.33
CA ILE A 215 13.82 1.49 -14.24
C ILE A 215 12.46 1.91 -14.79
N PHE A 216 11.61 0.93 -15.13
CA PHE A 216 10.26 1.19 -15.62
C PHE A 216 9.39 1.87 -14.55
N THR A 217 9.42 1.39 -13.30
CA THR A 217 8.63 1.99 -12.21
C THR A 217 9.13 3.37 -11.80
N GLU A 218 10.47 3.57 -11.82
CA GLU A 218 11.05 4.90 -11.60
C GLU A 218 10.63 5.89 -12.71
N ALA A 219 10.60 5.44 -13.96
CA ALA A 219 10.14 6.27 -15.09
C ALA A 219 8.64 6.63 -14.96
N ALA A 220 7.81 5.71 -14.47
CA ALA A 220 6.40 5.96 -14.19
C ALA A 220 6.19 6.92 -12.99
N ALA A 221 7.21 7.13 -12.16
CA ALA A 221 7.19 7.98 -10.96
C ALA A 221 6.01 7.65 -10.02
N GLU A 222 5.78 6.36 -9.78
CA GLU A 222 4.73 5.87 -8.89
C GLU A 222 5.13 5.98 -7.41
N CYS A 223 4.18 5.97 -6.49
CA CYS A 223 4.49 5.91 -5.06
C CYS A 223 3.81 4.73 -4.33
N GLY A 224 2.90 4.01 -4.98
CA GLY A 224 2.06 2.99 -4.33
C GLY A 224 2.64 1.58 -4.31
N LEU A 225 3.53 1.22 -5.22
CA LEU A 225 3.92 -0.17 -5.47
C LEU A 225 4.50 -0.87 -4.22
N ARG A 226 5.33 -0.18 -3.43
CA ARG A 226 5.90 -0.76 -2.20
C ARG A 226 4.83 -1.02 -1.14
N SER A 227 3.84 -0.13 -1.01
CA SER A 227 2.68 -0.36 -0.14
C SER A 227 1.87 -1.57 -0.60
N PHE A 228 1.69 -1.73 -1.93
CA PHE A 228 1.00 -2.88 -2.52
C PHE A 228 1.76 -4.19 -2.34
N GLN A 229 3.10 -4.16 -2.38
CA GLN A 229 3.95 -5.33 -2.11
C GLN A 229 3.80 -5.82 -0.66
N ILE A 230 3.77 -4.91 0.32
CA ILE A 230 3.54 -5.26 1.73
C ILE A 230 2.13 -5.86 1.89
N MET A 231 1.11 -5.22 1.32
CA MET A 231 -0.27 -5.74 1.35
C MET A 231 -0.34 -7.14 0.72
N ALA A 232 0.27 -7.34 -0.44
CA ALA A 232 0.28 -8.62 -1.13
C ALA A 232 0.88 -9.74 -0.26
N GLY A 233 1.97 -9.44 0.46
CA GLY A 233 2.57 -10.36 1.42
C GLY A 233 1.68 -10.67 2.62
N ALA A 234 0.93 -9.69 3.11
CA ALA A 234 -0.04 -9.89 4.18
C ALA A 234 -1.24 -10.75 3.73
N LEU A 235 -1.52 -10.79 2.44
CA LEU A 235 -2.54 -11.64 1.81
C LEU A 235 -1.98 -12.95 1.21
N ASP A 236 -0.72 -13.28 1.49
CA ASP A 236 -0.12 -14.52 1.03
C ASP A 236 -0.91 -15.74 1.48
N GLN A 237 -1.09 -16.72 0.58
CA GLN A 237 -1.88 -17.93 0.82
C GLN A 237 -3.36 -17.68 1.17
N LYS A 238 -3.90 -16.48 0.89
CA LYS A 238 -5.33 -16.21 1.06
C LYS A 238 -6.08 -16.35 -0.28
N LYS A 239 -7.26 -16.94 -0.21
CA LYS A 239 -8.25 -16.86 -1.29
C LYS A 239 -8.87 -15.47 -1.24
N ILE A 240 -8.66 -14.68 -2.27
CA ILE A 240 -9.13 -13.29 -2.35
C ILE A 240 -10.06 -13.08 -3.54
N LYS A 241 -11.01 -12.18 -3.35
CA LYS A 241 -11.91 -11.71 -4.40
C LYS A 241 -11.69 -10.21 -4.60
N PRO A 242 -11.20 -9.78 -5.77
CA PRO A 242 -10.98 -8.37 -6.04
C PRO A 242 -12.31 -7.64 -6.31
N HIS A 243 -12.37 -6.42 -5.85
CA HIS A 243 -13.45 -5.46 -6.09
C HIS A 243 -12.82 -4.19 -6.64
N TYR A 244 -12.77 -4.05 -7.96
CA TYR A 244 -12.29 -2.86 -8.62
C TYR A 244 -13.38 -1.78 -8.59
N TYR A 245 -13.03 -0.58 -8.11
CA TYR A 245 -13.97 0.53 -7.96
C TYR A 245 -13.79 1.60 -9.05
N SER A 246 -12.62 2.21 -9.14
CA SER A 246 -12.38 3.30 -10.09
C SER A 246 -10.92 3.49 -10.44
N TYR A 247 -10.70 4.24 -11.53
CA TYR A 247 -9.43 4.83 -11.91
C TYR A 247 -9.70 6.15 -12.62
N GLU A 248 -8.97 7.20 -12.24
CA GLU A 248 -8.98 8.52 -12.86
C GLU A 248 -7.56 9.09 -12.85
N GLY A 249 -7.25 9.97 -13.81
CA GLY A 249 -5.94 10.61 -13.91
C GLY A 249 -5.99 12.05 -14.47
N PRO A 250 -6.98 12.89 -14.07
CA PRO A 250 -7.20 14.18 -14.74
C PRO A 250 -6.07 15.20 -14.49
N PHE A 251 -5.31 15.04 -13.41
CA PHE A 251 -4.24 15.95 -13.01
C PHE A 251 -2.83 15.43 -13.36
N GLY A 252 -2.73 14.39 -14.19
CA GLY A 252 -1.43 13.77 -14.52
C GLY A 252 -0.96 12.73 -13.52
N VAL A 253 -1.76 12.43 -12.50
CA VAL A 253 -1.52 11.40 -11.49
C VAL A 253 -2.64 10.38 -11.52
N GLY A 254 -2.30 9.09 -11.50
CA GLY A 254 -3.26 7.97 -11.51
C GLY A 254 -3.86 7.69 -10.13
N TYR A 255 -5.16 7.81 -10.00
CA TYR A 255 -5.92 7.54 -8.78
C TYR A 255 -6.76 6.29 -8.95
N GLY A 256 -6.25 5.16 -8.49
CA GLY A 256 -6.92 3.87 -8.58
C GLY A 256 -7.42 3.38 -7.21
N ILE A 257 -8.62 2.78 -7.17
CA ILE A 257 -9.18 2.15 -5.97
C ILE A 257 -9.56 0.70 -6.27
N CYS A 258 -9.02 -0.22 -5.48
CA CYS A 258 -9.36 -1.63 -5.51
C CYS A 258 -9.40 -2.21 -4.10
N GLY A 259 -10.44 -2.95 -3.78
CA GLY A 259 -10.57 -3.71 -2.55
C GLY A 259 -10.36 -5.20 -2.78
N PHE A 260 -9.98 -5.92 -1.72
CA PHE A 260 -9.73 -7.36 -1.73
C PHE A 260 -10.45 -8.00 -0.54
N GLU A 261 -11.53 -8.71 -0.83
CA GLU A 261 -12.27 -9.50 0.14
C GLU A 261 -11.56 -10.82 0.40
N ILE A 262 -11.34 -11.17 1.65
CA ILE A 262 -10.71 -12.43 2.02
C ILE A 262 -11.79 -13.51 2.14
N CYS A 263 -11.75 -14.51 1.24
CA CYS A 263 -12.75 -15.56 1.13
C CYS A 263 -12.31 -16.92 1.71
N GLY A 264 -11.15 -16.98 2.36
CA GLY A 264 -10.59 -18.20 2.95
C GLY A 264 -9.10 -18.36 2.69
N GLU A 265 -8.63 -19.60 2.73
CA GLU A 265 -7.23 -19.97 2.48
C GLU A 265 -7.07 -20.51 1.03
N ASP A 266 -5.90 -20.21 0.44
CA ASP A 266 -5.46 -20.78 -0.83
C ASP A 266 -3.94 -21.00 -0.78
N LEU A 267 -3.53 -22.17 -0.34
CA LEU A 267 -2.12 -22.52 -0.16
C LEU A 267 -1.32 -22.52 -1.49
N THR A 268 -1.99 -22.52 -2.63
CA THR A 268 -1.33 -22.41 -3.94
C THR A 268 -0.83 -21.02 -4.24
N ARG A 269 -1.30 -20.00 -3.51
CA ARG A 269 -0.88 -18.60 -3.63
C ARG A 269 0.37 -18.28 -2.77
N ASP A 270 1.33 -19.19 -2.76
CA ASP A 270 2.64 -18.99 -2.10
C ASP A 270 3.57 -18.19 -3.02
N ILE A 271 3.22 -16.92 -3.22
CA ILE A 271 3.82 -16.05 -4.25
C ILE A 271 5.28 -15.74 -3.96
N GLY A 272 5.65 -15.54 -2.69
CA GLY A 272 7.04 -15.26 -2.32
C GLY A 272 7.99 -16.37 -2.70
N ASN A 273 7.64 -17.64 -2.42
CA ASN A 273 8.46 -18.79 -2.78
C ASN A 273 8.43 -19.06 -4.29
N GLN A 274 7.30 -18.83 -4.95
CA GLN A 274 7.20 -18.91 -6.42
C GLN A 274 8.11 -17.89 -7.11
N TYR A 275 8.17 -16.66 -6.58
CA TYR A 275 9.07 -15.62 -7.08
C TYR A 275 10.53 -16.01 -6.92
N GLU A 276 10.95 -16.46 -5.73
CA GLU A 276 12.33 -16.91 -5.49
C GLU A 276 12.74 -18.04 -6.43
N LYS A 277 11.86 -19.02 -6.62
CA LYS A 277 12.11 -20.14 -7.56
C LYS A 277 12.28 -19.64 -8.99
N LYS A 278 11.42 -18.73 -9.46
CA LYS A 278 11.52 -18.11 -10.78
C LYS A 278 12.85 -17.41 -10.97
N MET A 279 13.27 -16.60 -9.99
CA MET A 279 14.55 -15.88 -10.04
C MET A 279 15.75 -16.83 -10.07
N GLN A 280 15.73 -17.93 -9.31
CA GLN A 280 16.78 -18.95 -9.34
C GLN A 280 16.88 -19.62 -10.70
N GLU A 281 15.75 -19.93 -11.34
CA GLU A 281 15.71 -20.53 -12.69
C GLU A 281 16.25 -19.56 -13.75
N GLU A 282 15.94 -18.26 -13.64
CA GLU A 282 16.48 -17.22 -14.54
C GLU A 282 18.00 -17.08 -14.42
N VAL A 283 18.52 -16.99 -13.19
CA VAL A 283 19.95 -16.93 -12.93
C VAL A 283 20.68 -18.18 -13.48
N LYS A 284 20.07 -19.35 -13.34
CA LYS A 284 20.64 -20.60 -13.90
C LYS A 284 20.74 -20.55 -15.42
N LYS A 285 19.67 -20.10 -16.10
CA LYS A 285 19.67 -19.96 -17.57
C LYS A 285 20.74 -18.98 -18.07
N ILE A 286 20.91 -17.86 -17.38
CA ILE A 286 21.96 -16.87 -17.73
C ILE A 286 23.36 -17.53 -17.65
N LYS A 287 23.67 -18.26 -16.57
CA LYS A 287 24.95 -18.93 -16.41
C LYS A 287 25.16 -20.02 -17.47
N GLU A 288 24.14 -20.80 -17.80
CA GLU A 288 24.23 -21.80 -18.87
C GLU A 288 24.54 -21.17 -20.23
N HIS A 289 23.96 -20.01 -20.54
CA HIS A 289 24.26 -19.24 -21.75
C HIS A 289 25.68 -18.67 -21.75
N GLU A 290 26.17 -18.15 -20.63
CA GLU A 290 27.55 -17.65 -20.52
C GLU A 290 28.59 -18.76 -20.75
N ASP A 291 28.35 -19.96 -20.22
CA ASP A 291 29.22 -21.13 -20.42
C ASP A 291 29.27 -21.61 -21.89
N ASP A 292 28.19 -21.42 -22.64
CA ASP A 292 28.14 -21.76 -24.08
C ASP A 292 28.91 -20.76 -24.96
N TYR A 293 29.10 -19.52 -24.50
CA TYR A 293 29.91 -18.51 -25.24
C TYR A 293 31.44 -18.64 -24.97
N VAL A 294 31.84 -19.33 -23.91
CA VAL A 294 33.24 -19.50 -23.50
C VAL A 294 33.85 -20.81 -24.09
N ARG A 295 33.06 -21.64 -24.74
CA ARG A 295 33.51 -22.87 -25.47
C ARG A 295 33.63 -22.59 -26.96
#